data_e81873eb0b978e64abe1a686de647c0a
#
_entry.id   e81873eb0b978e64abe1a686de647c0a
#
_cell.length_a   1.000
_cell.length_b   1.000
_cell.length_c   1.000
_cell.angle_alpha   90.00
_cell.angle_beta   90.00
_cell.angle_gamma   90.00
#
_symmetry.space_group_name_H-M   'P 1'
#
loop_
_entity.id
_entity.type
_entity.pdbx_description
1 polymer ?
#
loop_
_entity_poly.entity_id
_entity_poly.type
_entity_poly.pdbx_seq_one_letter_code
_entity_poly.pdbx_strand_id
1 'polypeptide(L)'
;MNDKTREQIEAMKNQTIGVEIEMNNITREKAARKVAEYFGTRAWNAAGEYGYYSWACKDGQGRVWKFQRDVSIYGPDAEKCELVTPILTYDDIETLQEIIRLLRKQAQRAAQAADAESTFTLAKATTPQRPSATL
;
A
#
# COMPACT_ATOMS: atom_id res chain seq x y z
N MET A 1 0.40 -34.51 -4.19
CA MET A 1 1.34 -33.50 -3.69
C MET A 1 2.29 -34.16 -2.72
N ASN A 2 3.59 -34.07 -2.93
CA ASN A 2 4.57 -34.65 -2.03
C ASN A 2 4.77 -33.76 -0.79
N ASP A 3 5.38 -34.29 0.25
CA ASP A 3 5.57 -33.60 1.53
C ASP A 3 6.42 -32.34 1.39
N LYS A 4 7.45 -32.40 0.53
CA LYS A 4 8.33 -31.25 0.29
C LYS A 4 7.60 -30.08 -0.34
N THR A 5 6.71 -30.32 -1.29
CA THR A 5 5.86 -29.30 -1.91
C THR A 5 4.89 -28.72 -0.90
N ARG A 6 4.30 -29.56 -0.05
CA ARG A 6 3.41 -29.13 1.01
C ARG A 6 4.11 -28.22 2.02
N GLU A 7 5.31 -28.58 2.43
CA GLU A 7 6.15 -27.76 3.32
C GLU A 7 6.49 -26.41 2.71
N GLN A 8 6.80 -26.38 1.42
CA GLN A 8 7.10 -25.14 0.70
C GLN A 8 5.88 -24.22 0.63
N ILE A 9 4.70 -24.76 0.39
CA ILE A 9 3.45 -24.00 0.36
C ILE A 9 3.14 -23.42 1.75
N GLU A 10 3.31 -24.21 2.80
CA GLU A 10 3.08 -23.75 4.16
C GLU A 10 4.09 -22.68 4.57
N ALA A 11 5.36 -22.84 4.20
CA ALA A 11 6.38 -21.82 4.44
C ALA A 11 6.04 -20.51 3.75
N MET A 12 5.56 -20.54 2.51
CA MET A 12 5.13 -19.36 1.78
C MET A 12 3.92 -18.68 2.43
N LYS A 13 2.95 -19.45 2.90
CA LYS A 13 1.75 -18.93 3.56
C LYS A 13 2.07 -18.26 4.89
N ASN A 14 3.16 -18.62 5.52
CA ASN A 14 3.61 -18.07 6.80
C ASN A 14 4.52 -16.85 6.65
N GLN A 15 4.89 -16.47 5.43
CA GLN A 15 5.70 -15.29 5.19
C GLN A 15 4.87 -14.02 5.34
N THR A 16 5.53 -12.98 5.80
CA THR A 16 4.94 -11.64 5.90
C THR A 16 5.70 -10.68 5.01
N ILE A 17 5.00 -9.67 4.53
CA ILE A 17 5.57 -8.68 3.61
C ILE A 17 5.02 -7.30 3.90
N GLY A 18 5.90 -6.30 3.90
CA GLY A 18 5.52 -4.89 3.84
C GLY A 18 5.82 -4.36 2.44
N VAL A 19 4.93 -3.57 1.90
CA VAL A 19 5.03 -3.06 0.52
C VAL A 19 4.95 -1.55 0.52
N GLU A 20 5.82 -0.90 -0.26
CA GLU A 20 5.79 0.53 -0.52
C GLU A 20 5.60 0.76 -2.02
N ILE A 21 4.61 1.55 -2.38
CA ILE A 21 4.26 1.82 -3.78
C ILE A 21 4.22 3.32 -4.00
N GLU A 22 5.04 3.80 -4.94
CA GLU A 22 5.05 5.20 -5.36
C GLU A 22 4.07 5.41 -6.49
N MET A 23 3.29 6.49 -6.40
CA MET A 23 2.32 6.85 -7.42
C MET A 23 2.22 8.36 -7.55
N ASN A 24 1.90 8.83 -8.75
CA ASN A 24 1.61 10.23 -9.02
C ASN A 24 0.17 10.40 -9.49
N ASN A 25 -0.26 11.64 -9.73
CA ASN A 25 -1.60 11.98 -10.22
C ASN A 25 -2.73 11.58 -9.27
N ILE A 26 -2.41 11.37 -8.01
CA ILE A 26 -3.39 11.13 -6.97
C ILE A 26 -2.88 11.77 -5.67
N THR A 27 -3.74 12.49 -4.97
CA THR A 27 -3.37 13.07 -3.69
C THR A 27 -3.39 12.00 -2.61
N ARG A 28 -2.62 12.22 -1.55
CA ARG A 28 -2.60 11.32 -0.39
C ARG A 28 -3.99 11.19 0.24
N GLU A 29 -4.70 12.30 0.36
CA GLU A 29 -6.08 12.30 0.87
C GLU A 29 -7.01 11.46 0.02
N LYS A 30 -6.98 11.66 -1.30
CA LYS A 30 -7.86 10.92 -2.21
C LYS A 30 -7.55 9.43 -2.19
N ALA A 31 -6.26 9.07 -2.19
CA ALA A 31 -5.84 7.68 -2.11
C ALA A 31 -6.34 7.04 -0.80
N ALA A 32 -6.14 7.71 0.33
CA ALA A 32 -6.58 7.20 1.62
C ALA A 32 -8.11 7.04 1.68
N ARG A 33 -8.86 8.00 1.16
CA ARG A 33 -10.33 7.94 1.12
C ARG A 33 -10.84 6.80 0.24
N LYS A 34 -10.20 6.58 -0.90
CA LYS A 34 -10.57 5.48 -1.81
C LYS A 34 -10.31 4.11 -1.19
N VAL A 35 -9.19 3.96 -0.52
CA VAL A 35 -8.86 2.70 0.16
C VAL A 35 -9.75 2.50 1.38
N ALA A 36 -10.05 3.55 2.13
CA ALA A 36 -10.99 3.50 3.24
C ALA A 36 -12.38 3.06 2.77
N GLU A 37 -12.86 3.61 1.65
CA GLU A 37 -14.13 3.21 1.05
C GLU A 37 -14.15 1.73 0.71
N TYR A 38 -13.07 1.22 0.14
CA TYR A 38 -12.92 -0.21 -0.16
C TYR A 38 -13.04 -1.08 1.09
N PHE A 39 -12.43 -0.66 2.19
CA PHE A 39 -12.48 -1.39 3.46
C PHE A 39 -13.74 -1.13 4.29
N GLY A 40 -14.54 -0.13 3.91
CA GLY A 40 -15.69 0.28 4.72
C GLY A 40 -15.28 1.03 5.99
N THR A 41 -14.15 1.71 5.96
CA THR A 41 -13.61 2.49 7.07
C THR A 41 -13.52 3.98 6.70
N ARG A 42 -12.87 4.78 7.54
CA ARG A 42 -12.69 6.20 7.30
C ARG A 42 -11.21 6.57 7.24
N ALA A 43 -10.87 7.42 6.27
CA ALA A 43 -9.55 8.01 6.20
C ALA A 43 -9.43 9.18 7.19
N TRP A 44 -8.22 9.44 7.66
CA TRP A 44 -7.95 10.59 8.52
C TRP A 44 -6.62 11.23 8.15
N ASN A 45 -6.49 12.52 8.48
CA ASN A 45 -5.23 13.23 8.33
C ASN A 45 -4.29 12.78 9.46
N ALA A 46 -3.21 12.12 9.08
CA ALA A 46 -2.29 11.47 10.01
C ALA A 46 -0.95 12.22 10.12
N ALA A 47 -0.91 13.50 9.78
CA ALA A 47 0.33 14.29 9.73
C ALA A 47 1.06 14.34 11.07
N GLY A 48 0.33 14.27 12.18
CA GLY A 48 0.93 14.26 13.51
C GLY A 48 1.40 12.90 14.00
N GLU A 49 1.05 11.82 13.28
CA GLU A 49 1.35 10.44 13.69
C GLU A 49 2.41 9.80 12.80
N TYR A 50 2.29 9.96 11.49
CA TYR A 50 3.10 9.23 10.51
C TYR A 50 3.93 10.15 9.60
N GLY A 51 4.14 11.39 10.01
CA GLY A 51 4.92 12.37 9.28
C GLY A 51 4.06 13.42 8.58
N TYR A 52 4.72 14.49 8.14
CA TYR A 52 4.05 15.62 7.52
C TYR A 52 3.27 15.22 6.27
N TYR A 53 2.08 15.77 6.12
CA TYR A 53 1.21 15.57 4.96
C TYR A 53 0.71 14.14 4.79
N SER A 54 0.88 13.27 5.78
CA SER A 54 0.40 11.89 5.70
C SER A 54 -1.10 11.79 5.92
N TRP A 55 -1.70 10.86 5.20
CA TRP A 55 -3.06 10.40 5.39
C TRP A 55 -3.04 8.91 5.68
N ALA A 56 -4.08 8.40 6.31
CA ALA A 56 -4.15 6.99 6.67
C ALA A 56 -5.59 6.50 6.68
N CYS A 57 -5.73 5.20 6.60
CA CYS A 57 -6.99 4.51 6.86
C CYS A 57 -6.70 3.15 7.48
N LYS A 58 -7.72 2.54 8.06
CA LYS A 58 -7.62 1.18 8.60
C LYS A 58 -8.33 0.20 7.69
N ASP A 59 -7.84 -1.03 7.67
CA ASP A 59 -8.56 -2.13 7.04
C ASP A 59 -9.55 -2.77 8.03
N GLY A 60 -10.21 -3.84 7.60
CA GLY A 60 -11.19 -4.53 8.43
C GLY A 60 -10.60 -5.23 9.66
N GLN A 61 -9.29 -5.38 9.72
CA GLN A 61 -8.57 -5.96 10.85
C GLN A 61 -7.96 -4.89 11.76
N GLY A 62 -8.20 -3.61 11.47
CA GLY A 62 -7.66 -2.51 12.26
C GLY A 62 -6.22 -2.16 11.95
N ARG A 63 -5.62 -2.75 10.92
CA ARG A 63 -4.25 -2.42 10.51
C ARG A 63 -4.24 -1.11 9.73
N VAL A 64 -3.19 -0.31 9.89
CA VAL A 64 -3.09 1.02 9.30
C VAL A 64 -2.39 0.97 7.95
N TRP A 65 -3.06 1.52 6.94
CA TRP A 65 -2.52 1.77 5.61
C TRP A 65 -2.20 3.25 5.53
N LYS A 66 -0.94 3.58 5.20
CA LYS A 66 -0.43 4.96 5.23
C LYS A 66 -0.19 5.47 3.82
N PHE A 67 -0.47 6.75 3.63
CA PHE A 67 -0.25 7.46 2.36
C PHE A 67 0.64 8.65 2.68
N GLN A 68 1.92 8.53 2.33
CA GLN A 68 2.97 9.45 2.75
C GLN A 68 3.48 10.26 1.57
N ARG A 69 4.12 11.38 1.88
CA ARG A 69 4.79 12.19 0.87
C ARG A 69 6.17 11.62 0.61
N ASP A 70 6.49 11.39 -0.65
CA ASP A 70 7.83 11.05 -1.09
C ASP A 70 8.31 12.12 -2.07
N VAL A 71 9.29 12.91 -1.66
CA VAL A 71 9.81 14.03 -2.46
C VAL A 71 10.54 13.57 -3.72
N SER A 72 10.96 12.30 -3.80
CA SER A 72 11.60 11.74 -4.99
C SER A 72 10.62 11.48 -6.13
N ILE A 73 9.31 11.45 -5.86
CA ILE A 73 8.30 11.23 -6.87
C ILE A 73 8.18 12.47 -7.75
N TYR A 74 8.18 12.27 -9.07
CA TYR A 74 8.03 13.33 -10.03
C TYR A 74 6.59 13.85 -10.09
N GLY A 75 6.42 15.17 -10.15
CA GLY A 75 5.13 15.82 -10.31
C GLY A 75 4.84 16.87 -9.23
N PRO A 76 3.62 17.41 -9.22
CA PRO A 76 3.20 18.36 -8.19
C PRO A 76 3.28 17.75 -6.79
N ASP A 77 3.70 18.54 -5.82
CA ASP A 77 3.93 18.09 -4.45
C ASP A 77 2.69 17.43 -3.82
N ALA A 78 1.52 17.97 -4.10
CA ALA A 78 0.27 17.42 -3.58
C ALA A 78 -0.03 16.01 -4.09
N GLU A 79 0.55 15.63 -5.22
CA GLU A 79 0.33 14.33 -5.86
C GLU A 79 1.51 13.37 -5.68
N LYS A 80 2.43 13.69 -4.79
CA LYS A 80 3.54 12.81 -4.43
C LYS A 80 3.06 11.85 -3.35
N CYS A 81 2.59 10.69 -3.76
CA CYS A 81 1.94 9.74 -2.87
C CYS A 81 2.70 8.42 -2.83
N GLU A 82 3.09 8.02 -1.65
CA GLU A 82 3.65 6.69 -1.40
C GLU A 82 2.70 5.91 -0.48
N LEU A 83 2.16 4.82 -0.99
CA LEU A 83 1.41 3.88 -0.17
C LEU A 83 2.38 3.02 0.62
N VAL A 84 2.24 3.01 1.94
CA VAL A 84 2.96 2.12 2.83
C VAL A 84 1.94 1.19 3.49
N THR A 85 2.00 -0.09 3.13
CA THR A 85 1.08 -1.08 3.68
C THR A 85 1.45 -1.44 5.11
N PRO A 86 0.50 -1.96 5.91
CA PRO A 86 0.87 -2.70 7.11
C PRO A 86 1.60 -3.99 6.72
N ILE A 87 2.04 -4.74 7.71
CA ILE A 87 2.60 -6.07 7.47
C ILE A 87 1.48 -6.97 6.99
N LEU A 88 1.65 -7.52 5.79
CA LEU A 88 0.67 -8.35 5.11
C LEU A 88 1.10 -9.82 5.15
N THR A 89 0.13 -10.69 5.03
CA THR A 89 0.34 -12.13 4.91
C THR A 89 -0.03 -12.60 3.50
N TYR A 90 0.18 -13.87 3.23
CA TYR A 90 -0.23 -14.49 1.98
C TYR A 90 -1.71 -14.26 1.67
N ASP A 91 -2.57 -14.33 2.70
CA ASP A 91 -4.01 -14.15 2.53
C ASP A 91 -4.40 -12.72 2.15
N ASP A 92 -3.50 -11.76 2.30
CA ASP A 92 -3.74 -10.35 1.96
C ASP A 92 -3.39 -10.00 0.51
N ILE A 93 -2.79 -10.92 -0.25
CA ILE A 93 -2.27 -10.63 -1.59
C ILE A 93 -3.38 -10.20 -2.55
N GLU A 94 -4.51 -10.87 -2.55
CA GLU A 94 -5.63 -10.51 -3.42
C GLU A 94 -6.16 -9.11 -3.10
N THR A 95 -6.29 -8.79 -1.82
CA THR A 95 -6.70 -7.47 -1.36
C THR A 95 -5.71 -6.40 -1.81
N LEU A 96 -4.42 -6.65 -1.66
CA LEU A 96 -3.38 -5.74 -2.13
C LEU A 96 -3.49 -5.49 -3.64
N GLN A 97 -3.68 -6.54 -4.43
CA GLN A 97 -3.86 -6.42 -5.88
C GLN A 97 -5.08 -5.58 -6.26
N GLU A 98 -6.19 -5.76 -5.56
CA GLU A 98 -7.40 -4.98 -5.79
C GLU A 98 -7.20 -3.50 -5.45
N ILE A 99 -6.51 -3.21 -4.35
CA ILE A 99 -6.18 -1.84 -3.94
C ILE A 99 -5.26 -1.19 -4.97
N ILE A 100 -4.25 -1.90 -5.45
CA ILE A 100 -3.36 -1.39 -6.49
C ILE A 100 -4.14 -1.06 -7.76
N ARG A 101 -5.04 -1.92 -8.20
CA ARG A 101 -5.88 -1.67 -9.37
C ARG A 101 -6.77 -0.45 -9.19
N LEU A 102 -7.39 -0.32 -8.04
CA LEU A 102 -8.27 0.79 -7.70
C LEU A 102 -7.51 2.13 -7.74
N LEU A 103 -6.34 2.19 -7.11
CA LEU A 103 -5.51 3.40 -7.07
C LEU A 103 -4.93 3.73 -8.45
N ARG A 104 -4.47 2.72 -9.18
CA ARG A 104 -3.97 2.90 -10.54
C ARG A 104 -5.05 3.47 -11.46
N LYS A 105 -6.26 2.99 -11.36
CA LYS A 105 -7.39 3.50 -12.13
C LYS A 105 -7.66 4.97 -11.84
N GLN A 106 -7.63 5.37 -10.58
CA GLN A 106 -7.81 6.75 -10.16
C GLN A 106 -6.67 7.65 -10.68
N ALA A 107 -5.44 7.21 -10.56
CA ALA A 107 -4.28 7.94 -11.06
C ALA A 107 -4.30 8.09 -12.58
N GLN A 108 -4.69 7.04 -13.31
CA GLN A 108 -4.81 7.07 -14.77
C GLN A 108 -5.90 8.03 -15.23
N ARG A 109 -7.05 8.07 -14.57
CA ARG A 109 -8.12 9.01 -14.89
C ARG A 109 -7.68 10.45 -14.70
N ALA A 110 -7.00 10.74 -13.62
CA ALA A 110 -6.45 12.06 -13.34
C ALA A 110 -5.38 12.45 -14.36
N ALA A 111 -4.51 11.52 -14.75
CA ALA A 111 -3.50 11.73 -15.77
C ALA A 111 -4.12 12.03 -17.14
N GLN A 112 -5.16 11.32 -17.54
CA GLN A 112 -5.87 11.55 -18.80
C GLN A 112 -6.52 12.92 -18.82
N ALA A 113 -7.15 13.33 -17.72
CA ALA A 113 -7.78 14.65 -17.62
C ALA A 113 -6.75 15.79 -17.69
N ALA A 114 -5.52 15.55 -17.22
CA ALA A 114 -4.43 16.52 -17.25
C ALA A 114 -3.53 16.41 -18.49
N ASP A 115 -3.83 15.48 -19.40
CA ASP A 115 -2.99 15.16 -20.57
C ASP A 115 -1.55 14.84 -20.13
N ALA A 116 -1.40 14.01 -19.11
CA ALA A 116 -0.14 13.64 -18.49
C ALA A 116 0.02 12.11 -18.42
N GLU A 117 1.22 11.67 -18.09
CA GLU A 117 1.49 10.26 -17.85
C GLU A 117 1.30 9.92 -16.37
N SER A 118 0.81 8.72 -16.11
CA SER A 118 0.68 8.16 -14.77
C SER A 118 1.82 7.18 -14.52
N THR A 119 2.49 7.32 -13.37
CA THR A 119 3.50 6.36 -12.94
C THR A 119 3.02 5.63 -11.67
N PHE A 120 3.30 4.34 -11.63
CA PHE A 120 2.93 3.49 -10.53
C PHE A 120 4.05 2.46 -10.34
N THR A 121 4.85 2.64 -9.31
CA THR A 121 6.09 1.88 -9.15
C THR A 121 6.14 1.22 -7.78
N LEU A 122 6.43 -0.08 -7.76
CA LEU A 122 6.79 -0.76 -6.52
C LEU A 122 8.15 -0.24 -6.06
N ALA A 123 8.15 0.55 -4.99
CA ALA A 123 9.36 1.14 -4.44
C ALA A 123 10.12 0.17 -3.56
N LYS A 124 9.38 -0.61 -2.78
CA LYS A 124 9.98 -1.53 -1.83
C LYS A 124 9.01 -2.64 -1.45
N ALA A 125 9.54 -3.85 -1.33
CA ALA A 125 8.86 -4.97 -0.70
C ALA A 125 9.81 -5.58 0.31
N THR A 126 9.43 -5.58 1.58
CA THR A 126 10.24 -6.11 2.67
C THR A 126 9.57 -7.30 3.31
N THR A 127 10.34 -8.36 3.48
CA THR A 127 9.90 -9.51 4.27
C THR A 127 10.56 -9.38 5.64
N PRO A 128 9.80 -9.04 6.70
CA PRO A 128 10.37 -8.95 8.04
C PRO A 128 10.93 -10.32 8.45
N GLN A 129 12.15 -10.32 8.98
CA GLN A 129 12.69 -11.52 9.57
C GLN A 129 11.87 -11.88 10.80
N ARG A 130 11.47 -13.13 10.89
CA ARG A 130 10.88 -13.64 12.12
C ARG A 130 11.93 -13.51 13.21
N PRO A 131 11.56 -13.02 14.41
CA PRO A 131 12.44 -13.16 15.55
C PRO A 131 12.76 -14.64 15.68
N SER A 132 14.06 -14.96 15.64
CA SER A 132 14.49 -16.32 15.91
C SER A 132 13.90 -16.75 17.24
N ALA A 133 13.15 -17.85 17.25
CA ALA A 133 12.73 -18.47 18.49
C ALA A 133 14.01 -18.96 19.20
N THR A 134 14.59 -18.09 19.99
CA THR A 134 15.62 -18.48 20.94
C THR A 134 14.92 -19.14 22.11
N LEU A 135 15.09 -20.39 22.14
CA LEU A 135 14.82 -21.12 23.36
C LEU A 135 15.82 -20.68 24.44
#